data_da23ba9b1a431e27ac5663f57676923c
#
_entry.id   da23ba9b1a431e27ac5663f57676923c
#
_cell.length_a   1.000
_cell.length_b   1.000
_cell.length_c   1.000
_cell.angle_alpha   90.00
_cell.angle_beta   90.00
_cell.angle_gamma   90.00
#
_symmetry.space_group_name_H-M   'P 1'
#
loop_
_entity.id
_entity.type
_entity.pdbx_description
1 polymer ?
#
loop_
_entity_poly.entity_id
_entity_poly.type
_entity_poly.pdbx_seq_one_letter_code
_entity_poly.pdbx_strand_id
1 'polypeptide(L)'
;MTKPQSTSQSTSEWMDEKLAARWTAADSLKELLVLPRRISATVIAADRPGTALVVDVGSGPGDYLSTMLDTFPAARGVWTDVSPAMAEIARPALAGYRDRVEFQLVDLEDLSPLPEQVDVITTSRASHHFDADTLARFYASAAGHLAPGGWLVNLDHVLSPGAWDRRLRDARAAMIPPKQDGTGHSHDKPLPMVEEHLAGLAAAGFEDVAMPWRSFYTVLFMARKSG
;
A
#
# COMPACT_ATOMS: atom_id res chain seq x y z
N MET A 1 -28.20 -14.55 15.69
CA MET A 1 -26.88 -15.14 15.99
C MET A 1 -26.00 -14.91 14.77
N THR A 2 -25.27 -13.81 14.74
CA THR A 2 -24.30 -13.46 13.71
C THR A 2 -23.04 -14.28 13.94
N LYS A 3 -22.61 -15.08 12.96
CA LYS A 3 -21.32 -15.79 12.99
C LYS A 3 -20.19 -14.74 13.06
N PRO A 4 -19.16 -14.93 13.89
CA PRO A 4 -17.97 -14.09 13.82
C PRO A 4 -17.31 -14.30 12.47
N GLN A 5 -17.03 -13.19 11.76
CA GLN A 5 -16.21 -13.20 10.55
C GLN A 5 -14.84 -13.77 10.92
N SER A 6 -14.39 -14.80 10.21
CA SER A 6 -13.05 -15.35 10.37
C SER A 6 -12.07 -14.31 9.81
N THR A 7 -11.41 -13.59 10.69
CA THR A 7 -10.19 -12.84 10.33
C THR A 7 -9.20 -13.79 9.68
N SER A 8 -8.66 -13.43 8.52
CA SER A 8 -7.63 -14.25 7.86
C SER A 8 -6.41 -14.39 8.78
N GLN A 9 -5.69 -15.51 8.70
CA GLN A 9 -4.49 -15.74 9.53
C GLN A 9 -3.47 -14.61 9.41
N SER A 10 -3.32 -14.02 8.20
CA SER A 10 -2.46 -12.86 7.95
C SER A 10 -2.86 -11.63 8.76
N THR A 11 -4.16 -11.35 8.90
CA THR A 11 -4.66 -10.19 9.65
C THR A 11 -4.37 -10.35 11.15
N SER A 12 -4.44 -11.57 11.70
CA SER A 12 -4.20 -11.82 13.12
C SER A 12 -2.73 -11.61 13.54
N GLU A 13 -1.77 -11.86 12.65
CA GLU A 13 -0.35 -11.66 12.93
C GLU A 13 0.00 -10.16 13.13
N TRP A 14 -0.63 -9.27 12.38
CA TRP A 14 -0.40 -7.82 12.48
C TRP A 14 -0.99 -7.18 13.74
N MET A 15 -1.81 -7.90 14.49
CA MET A 15 -2.30 -7.48 15.81
C MET A 15 -1.24 -7.64 16.91
N ASP A 16 -0.11 -8.32 16.67
CA ASP A 16 0.96 -8.50 17.63
C ASP A 16 1.87 -7.25 17.67
N GLU A 17 1.88 -6.55 18.81
CA GLU A 17 2.71 -5.35 19.04
C GLU A 17 4.21 -5.61 18.84
N LYS A 18 4.70 -6.80 19.23
CA LYS A 18 6.11 -7.15 19.09
C LYS A 18 6.48 -7.39 17.62
N LEU A 19 5.57 -7.95 16.84
CA LEU A 19 5.76 -8.13 15.40
C LEU A 19 5.78 -6.75 14.71
N ALA A 20 4.82 -5.89 14.99
CA ALA A 20 4.74 -4.54 14.44
C ALA A 20 6.01 -3.71 14.74
N ALA A 21 6.45 -3.71 15.99
CA ALA A 21 7.66 -2.99 16.40
C ALA A 21 8.94 -3.54 15.74
N ARG A 22 9.11 -4.87 15.72
CA ARG A 22 10.26 -5.53 15.06
C ARG A 22 10.28 -5.27 13.56
N TRP A 23 9.12 -5.39 12.91
CA TRP A 23 9.00 -5.16 11.46
C TRP A 23 9.40 -3.71 11.11
N THR A 24 8.90 -2.72 11.84
CA THR A 24 9.22 -1.31 11.63
C THR A 24 10.71 -1.01 11.87
N ALA A 25 11.29 -1.56 12.93
CA ALA A 25 12.72 -1.38 13.24
C ALA A 25 13.63 -2.10 12.23
N ALA A 26 13.16 -3.20 11.65
CA ALA A 26 13.90 -4.04 10.74
C ALA A 26 13.75 -3.66 9.26
N ASP A 27 13.01 -2.59 8.92
CA ASP A 27 12.70 -2.22 7.54
C ASP A 27 13.95 -1.78 6.75
N SER A 28 14.68 -2.76 6.21
CA SER A 28 15.83 -2.54 5.33
C SER A 28 15.43 -1.95 3.98
N LEU A 29 14.14 -1.88 3.67
CA LEU A 29 13.58 -1.35 2.42
C LEU A 29 13.18 0.12 2.54
N LYS A 30 13.16 0.68 3.74
CA LYS A 30 12.68 2.05 3.97
C LYS A 30 13.32 3.04 3.01
N GLU A 31 14.64 3.02 2.88
CA GLU A 31 15.38 3.90 1.96
C GLU A 31 15.10 3.60 0.48
N LEU A 32 15.00 2.31 0.11
CA LEU A 32 14.72 1.90 -1.27
C LEU A 32 13.33 2.39 -1.73
N LEU A 33 12.36 2.44 -0.82
CA LEU A 33 10.99 2.83 -1.13
C LEU A 33 10.74 4.36 -1.12
N VAL A 34 11.71 5.15 -0.69
CA VAL A 34 11.62 6.63 -0.75
C VAL A 34 11.46 7.10 -2.21
N LEU A 35 12.27 6.58 -3.12
CA LEU A 35 12.25 7.01 -4.52
C LEU A 35 10.90 6.72 -5.20
N PRO A 36 10.34 5.50 -5.21
CA PRO A 36 9.06 5.24 -5.87
C PRO A 36 7.87 5.99 -5.22
N ARG A 37 7.87 6.21 -3.90
CA ARG A 37 6.87 7.05 -3.24
C ARG A 37 6.93 8.49 -3.76
N ARG A 38 8.12 9.06 -3.91
CA ARG A 38 8.32 10.41 -4.46
C ARG A 38 7.97 10.48 -5.94
N ILE A 39 8.27 9.44 -6.72
CA ILE A 39 7.87 9.38 -8.14
C ILE A 39 6.35 9.49 -8.24
N SER A 40 5.60 8.66 -7.52
CA SER A 40 4.14 8.71 -7.56
C SER A 40 3.58 10.06 -7.12
N ALA A 41 4.06 10.60 -6.00
CA ALA A 41 3.63 11.90 -5.50
C ALA A 41 3.91 13.02 -6.51
N THR A 42 5.08 13.01 -7.17
CA THR A 42 5.45 14.02 -8.18
C THR A 42 4.60 13.90 -9.45
N VAL A 43 4.33 12.69 -9.92
CA VAL A 43 3.46 12.45 -11.09
C VAL A 43 2.05 12.96 -10.80
N ILE A 44 1.50 12.64 -9.63
CA ILE A 44 0.17 13.11 -9.23
C ILE A 44 0.15 14.64 -9.09
N ALA A 45 1.18 15.25 -8.51
CA ALA A 45 1.25 16.70 -8.36
C ALA A 45 1.26 17.44 -9.70
N ALA A 46 1.85 16.84 -10.75
CA ALA A 46 1.85 17.40 -12.10
C ALA A 46 0.46 17.30 -12.77
N ASP A 47 -0.31 16.26 -12.51
CA ASP A 47 -1.64 16.03 -13.10
C ASP A 47 -2.78 16.65 -12.25
N ARG A 48 -2.68 16.53 -10.91
CA ARG A 48 -3.71 16.95 -9.96
C ARG A 48 -3.13 17.80 -8.81
N PRO A 49 -2.63 19.00 -9.09
CA PRO A 49 -1.97 19.85 -8.08
C PRO A 49 -2.90 20.27 -6.93
N GLY A 50 -4.22 20.24 -7.16
CA GLY A 50 -5.24 20.57 -6.17
C GLY A 50 -5.69 19.38 -5.30
N THR A 51 -4.89 18.31 -5.19
CA THR A 51 -5.19 17.16 -4.31
C THR A 51 -5.48 17.64 -2.89
N ALA A 52 -6.68 17.31 -2.39
CA ALA A 52 -7.20 17.75 -1.10
C ALA A 52 -7.40 16.61 -0.09
N LEU A 53 -7.59 15.37 -0.56
CA LEU A 53 -7.81 14.20 0.28
C LEU A 53 -6.98 13.01 -0.20
N VAL A 54 -6.14 12.50 0.69
CA VAL A 54 -5.31 11.30 0.48
C VAL A 54 -5.69 10.24 1.51
N VAL A 55 -5.91 9.01 1.06
CA VAL A 55 -6.10 7.85 1.93
C VAL A 55 -4.94 6.88 1.71
N ASP A 56 -4.28 6.47 2.77
CA ASP A 56 -3.20 5.47 2.73
C ASP A 56 -3.67 4.17 3.37
N VAL A 57 -3.87 3.14 2.56
CA VAL A 57 -4.48 1.86 2.94
C VAL A 57 -3.39 0.85 3.31
N GLY A 58 -3.46 0.30 4.54
CA GLY A 58 -2.37 -0.48 5.11
C GLY A 58 -1.13 0.39 5.33
N SER A 59 -1.33 1.55 5.93
CA SER A 59 -0.35 2.64 6.02
C SER A 59 0.87 2.29 6.86
N GLY A 60 0.74 1.31 7.78
CA GLY A 60 1.82 0.92 8.69
C GLY A 60 2.39 2.13 9.45
N PRO A 61 3.72 2.38 9.41
CA PRO A 61 4.34 3.52 10.09
C PRO A 61 3.96 4.90 9.52
N GLY A 62 3.23 4.98 8.39
CA GLY A 62 2.80 6.25 7.80
C GLY A 62 3.78 6.87 6.79
N ASP A 63 4.80 6.14 6.37
CA ASP A 63 5.84 6.67 5.46
C ASP A 63 5.28 7.11 4.09
N TYR A 64 4.27 6.44 3.55
CA TYR A 64 3.68 6.84 2.28
C TYR A 64 2.79 8.07 2.47
N LEU A 65 1.95 8.03 3.49
CA LEU A 65 1.09 9.16 3.81
C LEU A 65 1.91 10.44 4.05
N SER A 66 3.02 10.35 4.80
CA SER A 66 3.92 11.49 5.02
C SER A 66 4.46 12.06 3.70
N THR A 67 4.91 11.19 2.78
CA THR A 67 5.40 11.61 1.46
C THR A 67 4.33 12.36 0.67
N MET A 68 3.07 11.90 0.72
CA MET A 68 1.95 12.59 0.07
C MET A 68 1.63 13.94 0.72
N LEU A 69 1.59 14.00 2.06
CA LEU A 69 1.29 15.24 2.78
C LEU A 69 2.40 16.29 2.68
N ASP A 70 3.65 15.87 2.47
CA ASP A 70 4.76 16.78 2.15
C ASP A 70 4.60 17.38 0.74
N THR A 71 4.14 16.56 -0.22
CA THR A 71 3.93 16.99 -1.60
C THR A 71 2.68 17.86 -1.74
N PHE A 72 1.63 17.59 -0.95
CA PHE A 72 0.35 18.29 -0.96
C PHE A 72 0.10 18.98 0.39
N PRO A 73 0.67 20.16 0.64
CA PRO A 73 0.63 20.79 1.96
C PRO A 73 -0.77 21.22 2.42
N ALA A 74 -1.72 21.36 1.50
CA ALA A 74 -3.11 21.66 1.79
C ALA A 74 -4.00 20.40 2.00
N ALA A 75 -3.49 19.21 1.64
CA ALA A 75 -4.26 17.98 1.73
C ALA A 75 -4.46 17.51 3.17
N ARG A 76 -5.61 16.87 3.38
CA ARG A 76 -5.87 16.01 4.54
C ARG A 76 -5.48 14.57 4.20
N GLY A 77 -4.99 13.84 5.18
CA GLY A 77 -4.63 12.45 5.07
C GLY A 77 -5.50 11.57 5.97
N VAL A 78 -5.88 10.41 5.48
CA VAL A 78 -6.48 9.34 6.29
C VAL A 78 -5.48 8.20 6.34
N TRP A 79 -4.92 7.98 7.52
CA TRP A 79 -4.11 6.81 7.82
C TRP A 79 -5.04 5.64 8.11
N THR A 80 -4.87 4.51 7.42
CA THR A 80 -5.65 3.32 7.71
C THR A 80 -4.76 2.09 7.83
N ASP A 81 -5.06 1.25 8.78
CA ASP A 81 -4.43 -0.06 9.00
C ASP A 81 -5.36 -0.93 9.85
N VAL A 82 -5.19 -2.23 9.81
CA VAL A 82 -5.93 -3.16 10.66
C VAL A 82 -5.34 -3.23 12.07
N SER A 83 -4.07 -2.85 12.24
CA SER A 83 -3.29 -3.02 13.46
C SER A 83 -3.31 -1.76 14.35
N PRO A 84 -3.91 -1.83 15.57
CA PRO A 84 -3.78 -0.78 16.57
C PRO A 84 -2.32 -0.49 16.95
N ALA A 85 -1.46 -1.52 16.95
CA ALA A 85 -0.04 -1.37 17.25
C ALA A 85 0.68 -0.52 16.19
N MET A 86 0.31 -0.65 14.90
CA MET A 86 0.81 0.24 13.85
C MET A 86 0.33 1.68 14.03
N ALA A 87 -0.90 1.89 14.51
CA ALA A 87 -1.39 3.24 14.83
C ALA A 87 -0.52 3.93 15.90
N GLU A 88 -0.15 3.20 16.96
CA GLU A 88 0.73 3.74 18.01
C GLU A 88 2.14 4.09 17.51
N ILE A 89 2.66 3.36 16.53
CA ILE A 89 3.92 3.65 15.86
C ILE A 89 3.80 4.87 14.92
N ALA A 90 2.68 4.95 14.17
CA ALA A 90 2.46 6.00 13.18
C ALA A 90 2.14 7.37 13.80
N ARG A 91 1.43 7.42 14.95
CA ARG A 91 1.05 8.68 15.61
C ARG A 91 2.22 9.63 15.85
N PRO A 92 3.32 9.22 16.50
CA PRO A 92 4.49 10.10 16.67
C PRO A 92 5.18 10.44 15.35
N ALA A 93 5.22 9.50 14.39
CA ALA A 93 5.83 9.74 13.08
C ALA A 93 5.06 10.79 12.25
N LEU A 94 3.73 10.84 12.38
CA LEU A 94 2.85 11.76 11.68
C LEU A 94 2.47 13.01 12.49
N ALA A 95 3.00 13.17 13.70
CA ALA A 95 2.66 14.30 14.59
C ALA A 95 2.95 15.68 13.97
N GLY A 96 3.91 15.78 13.06
CA GLY A 96 4.23 17.02 12.34
C GLY A 96 3.11 17.55 11.44
N TYR A 97 2.18 16.68 11.03
CA TYR A 97 1.04 17.05 10.17
C TYR A 97 -0.20 17.50 10.96
N ARG A 98 -0.17 17.40 12.30
CA ARG A 98 -1.20 17.91 13.23
C ARG A 98 -2.62 17.44 12.85
N ASP A 99 -3.55 18.41 12.74
CA ASP A 99 -4.97 18.17 12.48
C ASP A 99 -5.28 17.70 11.04
N ARG A 100 -4.25 17.55 10.19
CA ARG A 100 -4.41 17.08 8.83
C ARG A 100 -4.48 15.55 8.69
N VAL A 101 -4.21 14.79 9.75
CA VAL A 101 -4.22 13.32 9.72
C VAL A 101 -5.31 12.77 10.62
N GLU A 102 -6.19 11.98 10.02
CA GLU A 102 -7.17 11.15 10.69
C GLU A 102 -6.67 9.70 10.73
N PHE A 103 -6.92 8.99 11.85
CA PHE A 103 -6.55 7.58 12.02
C PHE A 103 -7.80 6.72 12.09
N GLN A 104 -7.89 5.73 11.21
CA GLN A 104 -8.99 4.78 11.16
C GLN A 104 -8.45 3.34 11.14
N LEU A 105 -9.03 2.44 11.93
CA LEU A 105 -8.75 1.01 11.85
C LEU A 105 -9.65 0.39 10.78
N VAL A 106 -9.05 -0.04 9.67
CA VAL A 106 -9.75 -0.54 8.48
C VAL A 106 -9.07 -1.81 8.00
N ASP A 107 -9.86 -2.82 7.67
CA ASP A 107 -9.37 -4.03 7.01
C ASP A 107 -9.20 -3.75 5.50
N LEU A 108 -8.07 -4.18 4.91
CA LEU A 108 -7.82 -4.03 3.48
C LEU A 108 -8.84 -4.78 2.60
N GLU A 109 -9.50 -5.80 3.13
CA GLU A 109 -10.53 -6.54 2.42
C GLU A 109 -11.92 -5.86 2.48
N ASP A 110 -12.09 -4.87 3.36
CA ASP A 110 -13.33 -4.08 3.49
C ASP A 110 -13.04 -2.58 3.59
N LEU A 111 -13.01 -1.91 2.45
CA LEU A 111 -12.79 -0.47 2.37
C LEU A 111 -14.06 0.37 2.60
N SER A 112 -15.20 -0.23 2.89
CA SER A 112 -16.48 0.47 3.05
C SER A 112 -16.47 1.63 4.08
N PRO A 113 -15.60 1.63 5.13
CA PRO A 113 -15.51 2.75 6.06
C PRO A 113 -14.77 3.97 5.50
N LEU A 114 -14.09 3.86 4.35
CA LEU A 114 -13.32 4.97 3.78
C LEU A 114 -14.23 6.11 3.32
N PRO A 115 -13.71 7.36 3.31
CA PRO A 115 -14.45 8.48 2.74
C PRO A 115 -14.66 8.31 1.24
N GLU A 116 -15.69 8.94 0.71
CA GLU A 116 -15.95 9.06 -0.72
C GLU A 116 -15.22 10.28 -1.30
N GLN A 117 -15.13 10.34 -2.65
CA GLN A 117 -14.51 11.44 -3.38
C GLN A 117 -13.04 11.68 -3.00
N VAL A 118 -12.31 10.59 -2.77
CA VAL A 118 -10.87 10.61 -2.47
C VAL A 118 -10.08 10.98 -3.72
N ASP A 119 -9.14 11.92 -3.60
CA ASP A 119 -8.27 12.32 -4.71
C ASP A 119 -7.18 11.29 -4.99
N VAL A 120 -6.61 10.72 -3.93
CA VAL A 120 -5.51 9.74 -4.03
C VAL A 120 -5.69 8.64 -3.00
N ILE A 121 -5.69 7.39 -3.44
CA ILE A 121 -5.56 6.23 -2.58
C ILE A 121 -4.17 5.63 -2.80
N THR A 122 -3.40 5.49 -1.73
CA THR A 122 -2.10 4.80 -1.74
C THR A 122 -2.17 3.50 -0.94
N THR A 123 -1.36 2.52 -1.33
CA THR A 123 -1.06 1.33 -0.55
C THR A 123 0.36 0.87 -0.82
N SER A 124 1.02 0.31 0.17
CA SER A 124 2.39 -0.19 0.01
C SER A 124 2.65 -1.42 0.85
N ARG A 125 3.14 -2.49 0.20
CA ARG A 125 3.50 -3.76 0.84
C ARG A 125 2.36 -4.35 1.68
N ALA A 126 1.16 -4.33 1.13
CA ALA A 126 -0.04 -4.80 1.79
C ALA A 126 -0.84 -5.75 0.90
N SER A 127 -1.02 -5.42 -0.37
CA SER A 127 -1.84 -6.20 -1.31
C SER A 127 -1.20 -7.52 -1.77
N HIS A 128 0.08 -7.73 -1.52
CA HIS A 128 0.76 -8.99 -1.85
C HIS A 128 0.29 -10.21 -1.01
N HIS A 129 -0.52 -9.99 0.01
CA HIS A 129 -1.21 -11.04 0.75
C HIS A 129 -2.48 -11.55 0.06
N PHE A 130 -2.95 -10.86 -0.97
CA PHE A 130 -4.18 -11.18 -1.68
C PHE A 130 -3.97 -12.26 -2.74
N ASP A 131 -4.99 -13.10 -2.95
CA ASP A 131 -5.13 -13.83 -4.22
C ASP A 131 -5.72 -12.91 -5.29
N ALA A 132 -5.76 -13.39 -6.54
CA ALA A 132 -6.23 -12.60 -7.68
C ALA A 132 -7.66 -12.07 -7.50
N ASP A 133 -8.58 -12.87 -6.93
CA ASP A 133 -9.96 -12.48 -6.72
C ASP A 133 -10.09 -11.39 -5.64
N THR A 134 -9.35 -11.52 -4.55
CA THR A 134 -9.31 -10.52 -3.47
C THR A 134 -8.67 -9.23 -3.97
N LEU A 135 -7.60 -9.33 -4.75
CA LEU A 135 -6.94 -8.19 -5.38
C LEU A 135 -7.89 -7.43 -6.32
N ALA A 136 -8.65 -8.15 -7.15
CA ALA A 136 -9.64 -7.53 -8.04
C ALA A 136 -10.76 -6.81 -7.26
N ARG A 137 -11.26 -7.42 -6.16
CA ARG A 137 -12.24 -6.77 -5.27
C ARG A 137 -11.67 -5.53 -4.59
N PHE A 138 -10.44 -5.59 -4.12
CA PHE A 138 -9.73 -4.43 -3.54
C PHE A 138 -9.68 -3.27 -4.53
N TYR A 139 -9.26 -3.50 -5.78
CA TYR A 139 -9.20 -2.45 -6.79
C TYR A 139 -10.58 -1.90 -7.15
N ALA A 140 -11.59 -2.74 -7.26
CA ALA A 140 -12.98 -2.31 -7.52
C ALA A 140 -13.51 -1.44 -6.36
N SER A 141 -13.26 -1.83 -5.12
CA SER A 141 -13.64 -1.06 -3.94
C SER A 141 -12.90 0.28 -3.89
N ALA A 142 -11.59 0.30 -4.09
CA ALA A 142 -10.80 1.53 -4.13
C ALA A 142 -11.28 2.49 -5.24
N ALA A 143 -11.59 1.96 -6.44
CA ALA A 143 -12.17 2.75 -7.54
C ALA A 143 -13.49 3.39 -7.15
N GLY A 144 -14.34 2.71 -6.34
CA GLY A 144 -15.60 3.23 -5.83
C GLY A 144 -15.42 4.50 -4.99
N HIS A 145 -14.40 4.55 -4.16
CA HIS A 145 -14.11 5.69 -3.27
C HIS A 145 -13.42 6.86 -3.96
N LEU A 146 -12.73 6.63 -5.09
CA LEU A 146 -12.03 7.67 -5.81
C LEU A 146 -12.98 8.68 -6.48
N ALA A 147 -12.63 9.95 -6.38
CA ALA A 147 -13.23 11.01 -7.19
C ALA A 147 -12.93 10.78 -8.69
N PRO A 148 -13.75 11.35 -9.60
CA PRO A 148 -13.39 11.40 -11.02
C PRO A 148 -12.00 11.99 -11.23
N GLY A 149 -11.16 11.33 -12.04
CA GLY A 149 -9.77 11.70 -12.24
C GLY A 149 -8.85 11.46 -11.05
N GLY A 150 -9.31 10.76 -10.02
CA GLY A 150 -8.51 10.39 -8.86
C GLY A 150 -7.48 9.29 -9.17
N TRP A 151 -6.48 9.15 -8.32
CA TRP A 151 -5.36 8.24 -8.49
C TRP A 151 -5.37 7.10 -7.48
N LEU A 152 -5.15 5.88 -7.97
CA LEU A 152 -4.78 4.71 -7.17
C LEU A 152 -3.29 4.43 -7.37
N VAL A 153 -2.59 4.25 -6.27
CA VAL A 153 -1.16 3.91 -6.27
C VAL A 153 -0.93 2.66 -5.42
N ASN A 154 -0.34 1.65 -6.02
CA ASN A 154 0.06 0.42 -5.32
C ASN A 154 1.56 0.17 -5.51
N LEU A 155 2.32 0.20 -4.42
CA LEU A 155 3.76 -0.06 -4.41
C LEU A 155 4.01 -1.40 -3.71
N ASP A 156 4.09 -2.50 -4.47
CA ASP A 156 4.10 -3.82 -3.85
C ASP A 156 5.01 -4.85 -4.50
N HIS A 157 5.15 -5.96 -3.81
CA HIS A 157 5.90 -7.12 -4.25
C HIS A 157 5.07 -7.99 -5.20
N VAL A 158 5.71 -8.48 -6.25
CA VAL A 158 5.08 -9.34 -7.25
C VAL A 158 5.87 -10.63 -7.43
N LEU A 159 5.16 -11.69 -7.81
CA LEU A 159 5.78 -12.90 -8.33
C LEU A 159 6.30 -12.62 -9.76
N SER A 160 7.50 -13.06 -10.06
CA SER A 160 8.04 -13.01 -11.41
C SER A 160 7.93 -14.37 -12.09
N PRO A 161 7.72 -14.44 -13.43
CA PRO A 161 7.49 -15.70 -14.10
C PRO A 161 8.76 -16.58 -14.13
N GLY A 162 8.57 -17.89 -13.92
CA GLY A 162 9.58 -18.93 -14.09
C GLY A 162 10.83 -18.71 -13.22
N ALA A 163 12.01 -18.90 -13.83
CA ALA A 163 13.29 -18.79 -13.13
C ALA A 163 13.68 -17.35 -12.74
N TRP A 164 12.96 -16.33 -13.24
CA TRP A 164 13.24 -14.94 -12.91
C TRP A 164 12.93 -14.62 -11.45
N ASP A 165 11.92 -15.22 -10.85
CA ASP A 165 11.58 -14.96 -9.44
C ASP A 165 12.77 -15.25 -8.52
N ARG A 166 13.35 -16.46 -8.64
CA ARG A 166 14.53 -16.83 -7.88
C ARG A 166 15.73 -15.91 -8.17
N ARG A 167 16.02 -15.63 -9.46
CA ARG A 167 17.14 -14.77 -9.83
C ARG A 167 17.05 -13.38 -9.23
N LEU A 168 15.84 -12.78 -9.23
CA LEU A 168 15.62 -11.45 -8.68
C LEU A 168 15.69 -11.43 -7.14
N ARG A 169 15.23 -12.50 -6.48
CA ARG A 169 15.36 -12.64 -5.02
C ARG A 169 16.82 -12.81 -4.60
N ASP A 170 17.56 -13.67 -5.30
CA ASP A 170 18.99 -13.90 -5.04
C ASP A 170 19.81 -12.61 -5.28
N ALA A 171 19.57 -11.92 -6.38
CA ALA A 171 20.25 -10.66 -6.69
C ALA A 171 19.93 -9.57 -5.65
N ARG A 172 18.66 -9.46 -5.23
CA ARG A 172 18.29 -8.52 -4.19
C ARG A 172 18.94 -8.86 -2.85
N ALA A 173 18.96 -10.13 -2.46
CA ALA A 173 19.60 -10.57 -1.21
C ALA A 173 21.11 -10.31 -1.21
N ALA A 174 21.77 -10.39 -2.37
CA ALA A 174 23.18 -10.05 -2.53
C ALA A 174 23.46 -8.55 -2.38
N MET A 175 22.53 -7.69 -2.85
CA MET A 175 22.67 -6.22 -2.74
C MET A 175 22.20 -5.68 -1.40
N ILE A 176 21.13 -6.25 -0.84
CA ILE A 176 20.49 -5.84 0.39
C ILE A 176 20.35 -7.10 1.27
N PRO A 177 21.40 -7.46 2.01
CA PRO A 177 21.38 -8.66 2.83
C PRO A 177 20.17 -8.64 3.80
N PRO A 178 19.42 -9.74 3.89
CA PRO A 178 18.33 -9.85 4.86
C PRO A 178 18.93 -9.73 6.27
N LYS A 179 18.21 -9.06 7.16
CA LYS A 179 18.60 -9.05 8.57
C LYS A 179 18.52 -10.46 9.15
N GLN A 180 19.49 -10.82 9.98
CA GLN A 180 19.65 -12.17 10.54
C GLN A 180 18.62 -12.51 11.63
N ASP A 181 17.71 -11.64 11.96
CA ASP A 181 16.79 -11.75 13.09
C ASP A 181 15.46 -12.48 12.78
N GLY A 182 15.33 -13.06 11.59
CA GLY A 182 14.15 -13.87 11.23
C GLY A 182 12.83 -13.09 11.18
N THR A 183 12.87 -11.78 11.01
CA THR A 183 11.67 -10.91 10.97
C THR A 183 10.89 -10.97 9.66
N GLY A 184 11.18 -11.94 8.79
CA GLY A 184 10.35 -12.21 7.62
C GLY A 184 8.99 -12.82 8.04
N HIS A 185 7.89 -12.21 7.64
CA HIS A 185 6.59 -12.87 7.73
C HIS A 185 6.43 -13.88 6.60
N SER A 186 5.76 -14.99 6.88
CA SER A 186 5.46 -16.00 5.88
C SER A 186 4.28 -15.55 5.01
N HIS A 187 4.31 -15.91 3.74
CA HIS A 187 3.17 -15.74 2.85
C HIS A 187 2.46 -17.09 2.71
N ASP A 188 1.20 -17.17 3.12
CA ASP A 188 0.39 -18.38 3.00
C ASP A 188 -0.01 -18.66 1.54
N LYS A 189 0.07 -17.63 0.68
CA LYS A 189 -0.26 -17.69 -0.74
C LYS A 189 0.92 -17.17 -1.57
N PRO A 190 1.05 -17.63 -2.85
CA PRO A 190 1.98 -17.00 -3.80
C PRO A 190 1.65 -15.52 -3.95
N LEU A 191 2.69 -14.69 -4.15
CA LEU A 191 2.50 -13.28 -4.47
C LEU A 191 1.74 -13.13 -5.79
N PRO A 192 0.87 -12.11 -5.93
CA PRO A 192 0.25 -11.79 -7.22
C PRO A 192 1.29 -11.48 -8.30
N MET A 193 1.01 -11.88 -9.53
CA MET A 193 1.82 -11.51 -10.69
C MET A 193 1.45 -10.11 -11.20
N VAL A 194 2.34 -9.50 -11.97
CA VAL A 194 2.06 -8.19 -12.63
C VAL A 194 0.78 -8.25 -13.45
N GLU A 195 0.55 -9.34 -14.16
CA GLU A 195 -0.62 -9.55 -15.00
C GLU A 195 -1.92 -9.58 -14.21
N GLU A 196 -1.91 -10.12 -12.97
CA GLU A 196 -3.06 -10.14 -12.07
C GLU A 196 -3.38 -8.73 -11.54
N HIS A 197 -2.34 -7.93 -11.21
CA HIS A 197 -2.53 -6.51 -10.88
C HIS A 197 -3.16 -5.74 -12.05
N LEU A 198 -2.63 -5.89 -13.27
CA LEU A 198 -3.13 -5.21 -14.45
C LEU A 198 -4.56 -5.63 -14.80
N ALA A 199 -4.87 -6.93 -14.70
CA ALA A 199 -6.22 -7.45 -14.92
C ALA A 199 -7.21 -6.90 -13.88
N GLY A 200 -6.84 -6.88 -12.61
CA GLY A 200 -7.67 -6.33 -11.53
C GLY A 200 -7.94 -4.84 -11.70
N LEU A 201 -6.93 -4.05 -12.06
CA LEU A 201 -7.07 -2.63 -12.35
C LEU A 201 -7.99 -2.36 -13.55
N ALA A 202 -7.81 -3.11 -14.64
CA ALA A 202 -8.66 -3.00 -15.82
C ALA A 202 -10.12 -3.38 -15.50
N ALA A 203 -10.35 -4.46 -14.76
CA ALA A 203 -11.67 -4.88 -14.31
C ALA A 203 -12.34 -3.86 -13.40
N ALA A 204 -11.59 -3.09 -12.63
CA ALA A 204 -12.05 -1.99 -11.78
C ALA A 204 -12.35 -0.69 -12.57
N GLY A 205 -12.10 -0.66 -13.89
CA GLY A 205 -12.41 0.47 -14.77
C GLY A 205 -11.31 1.53 -14.84
N PHE A 206 -10.07 1.20 -14.44
CA PHE A 206 -8.94 2.08 -14.69
C PHE A 206 -8.46 1.94 -16.13
N GLU A 207 -8.41 3.04 -16.86
CA GLU A 207 -8.01 3.08 -18.29
C GLU A 207 -6.56 3.52 -18.48
N ASP A 208 -6.04 4.34 -17.55
CA ASP A 208 -4.68 4.88 -17.59
C ASP A 208 -3.85 4.24 -16.49
N VAL A 209 -3.08 3.20 -16.87
CA VAL A 209 -2.28 2.40 -15.93
C VAL A 209 -0.82 2.43 -16.37
N ALA A 210 0.07 2.76 -15.43
CA ALA A 210 1.51 2.78 -15.67
C ALA A 210 2.28 2.10 -14.52
N MET A 211 3.47 1.63 -14.85
CA MET A 211 4.45 1.11 -13.88
C MET A 211 5.75 1.92 -13.99
N PRO A 212 5.79 3.15 -13.46
CA PRO A 212 6.91 4.07 -13.66
C PRO A 212 8.19 3.67 -12.91
N TRP A 213 8.11 2.69 -12.02
CA TRP A 213 9.26 2.18 -11.31
C TRP A 213 9.14 0.69 -11.00
N ARG A 214 10.26 -0.01 -11.15
CA ARG A 214 10.44 -1.40 -10.70
C ARG A 214 11.86 -1.62 -10.20
N SER A 215 12.00 -2.32 -9.08
CA SER A 215 13.28 -2.81 -8.57
C SER A 215 13.12 -4.26 -8.10
N PHE A 216 13.84 -5.17 -8.74
CA PHE A 216 13.71 -6.62 -8.52
C PHE A 216 12.24 -7.08 -8.69
N TYR A 217 11.63 -7.52 -7.60
CA TYR A 217 10.24 -7.97 -7.53
C TYR A 217 9.30 -6.95 -6.85
N THR A 218 9.74 -5.70 -6.68
CA THR A 218 8.89 -4.60 -6.20
C THR A 218 8.53 -3.68 -7.35
N VAL A 219 7.24 -3.41 -7.51
CA VAL A 219 6.68 -2.64 -8.62
C VAL A 219 5.81 -1.50 -8.07
N LEU A 220 5.91 -0.33 -8.68
CA LEU A 220 5.00 0.77 -8.50
C LEU A 220 3.94 0.75 -9.59
N PHE A 221 2.71 0.44 -9.23
CA PHE A 221 1.54 0.57 -10.10
C PHE A 221 0.87 1.93 -9.83
N MET A 222 0.57 2.65 -10.88
CA MET A 222 -0.19 3.89 -10.83
C MET A 222 -1.37 3.78 -11.80
N ALA A 223 -2.56 4.07 -11.33
CA ALA A 223 -3.78 3.98 -12.12
C ALA A 223 -4.66 5.20 -11.88
N ARG A 224 -5.17 5.81 -12.94
CA ARG A 224 -6.03 6.99 -12.90
C ARG A 224 -7.46 6.59 -13.24
N LYS A 225 -8.41 6.99 -12.38
CA LYS A 225 -9.83 6.82 -12.64
C LYS A 225 -10.28 7.79 -13.74
N SER A 226 -11.10 7.33 -14.68
CA SER A 226 -11.71 8.19 -15.70
C SER A 226 -12.47 9.35 -15.06
N GLY A 227 -12.45 10.51 -15.74
CA GLY A 227 -13.10 11.75 -15.29
C GLY A 227 -14.61 11.77 -15.56
#